data_4af33c552df969f7e5548150c1a44be3
#
_entry.id   4af33c552df969f7e5548150c1a44be3
#
_cell.length_a   1.000
_cell.length_b   1.000
_cell.length_c   1.000
_cell.angle_alpha   90.00
_cell.angle_beta   90.00
_cell.angle_gamma   90.00
#
_symmetry.space_group_name_H-M   'P 1'
#
loop_
_entity.id
_entity.type
_entity.pdbx_description
1 polymer ?
#
loop_
_entity_poly.entity_id
_entity_poly.type
_entity_poly.pdbx_seq_one_letter_code
_entity_poly.pdbx_strand_id
1 'polypeptide(L)'
;MSWLTENPWPLLLLLAGTGMVALISGVPKGRSVSVVCLLATAGLYVLESAIVTPGEEVEGQLQTMLDAFRVGNQDAINRCIADESPRLRETAAKGLEMVTLTKDFHIKDLEVHVREDGQTADAHLRANGTLKVNQGDVISRVFTRWQTVWKHVGTEWKLVEVRRLDPVNGQEMGILEAR
;
A
#
# COMPACT_ATOMS: atom_id res chain seq x y z
N MET A 1 -7.26 23.31 3.10
CA MET A 1 -8.61 22.77 2.73
C MET A 1 -8.47 21.41 1.99
N SER A 2 -7.56 20.56 2.44
CA SER A 2 -7.28 19.22 1.84
C SER A 2 -8.30 18.14 2.23
N TRP A 3 -9.02 18.34 3.34
CA TRP A 3 -9.92 17.32 3.88
C TRP A 3 -11.03 16.85 2.92
N LEU A 4 -11.52 17.72 2.04
CA LEU A 4 -12.56 17.37 1.04
C LEU A 4 -12.01 16.57 -0.15
N THR A 5 -10.71 16.67 -0.42
CA THR A 5 -10.03 15.93 -1.48
C THR A 5 -9.48 14.59 -1.02
N GLU A 6 -9.24 14.43 0.28
CA GLU A 6 -8.74 13.20 0.88
C GLU A 6 -9.87 12.24 1.33
N ASN A 7 -11.11 12.77 1.49
CA ASN A 7 -12.24 11.96 1.91
C ASN A 7 -13.56 12.45 1.27
N PRO A 8 -13.95 11.96 0.09
CA PRO A 8 -15.16 12.38 -0.63
C PRO A 8 -16.46 11.84 -0.05
N TRP A 9 -16.41 10.88 0.88
CA TRP A 9 -17.59 10.27 1.49
C TRP A 9 -18.61 11.27 2.04
N PRO A 10 -18.22 12.37 2.72
CA PRO A 10 -19.19 13.37 3.21
C PRO A 10 -19.95 14.05 2.08
N LEU A 11 -19.26 14.35 0.96
CA LEU A 11 -19.88 14.97 -0.22
C LEU A 11 -20.83 14.01 -0.93
N LEU A 12 -20.44 12.74 -1.07
CA LEU A 12 -21.28 11.69 -1.66
C LEU A 12 -22.55 11.46 -0.83
N LEU A 13 -22.43 11.40 0.50
CA LEU A 13 -23.56 11.25 1.42
C LEU A 13 -24.49 12.46 1.36
N LEU A 14 -23.95 13.67 1.27
CA LEU A 14 -24.73 14.91 1.18
C LEU A 14 -25.52 14.98 -0.12
N LEU A 15 -24.92 14.63 -1.25
CA LEU A 15 -25.56 14.56 -2.56
C LEU A 15 -26.65 13.48 -2.61
N ALA A 16 -26.33 12.27 -2.15
CA ALA A 16 -27.28 11.16 -2.08
C ALA A 16 -28.48 11.50 -1.17
N GLY A 17 -28.21 12.09 0.02
CA GLY A 17 -29.22 12.52 0.97
C GLY A 17 -30.13 13.61 0.40
N THR A 18 -29.56 14.62 -0.26
CA THR A 18 -30.31 15.69 -0.93
C THR A 18 -31.21 15.13 -2.03
N GLY A 19 -30.71 14.21 -2.84
CA GLY A 19 -31.50 13.52 -3.87
C GLY A 19 -32.69 12.74 -3.29
N MET A 20 -32.47 12.06 -2.17
CA MET A 20 -33.52 11.30 -1.48
C MET A 20 -34.59 12.20 -0.88
N VAL A 21 -34.20 13.30 -0.22
CA VAL A 21 -35.13 14.29 0.32
C VAL A 21 -35.96 14.94 -0.80
N ALA A 22 -35.34 15.29 -1.94
CA ALA A 22 -36.04 15.86 -3.08
C ALA A 22 -37.07 14.88 -3.69
N LEU A 23 -36.79 13.57 -3.62
CA LEU A 23 -37.71 12.54 -4.11
C LEU A 23 -38.98 12.44 -3.22
N ILE A 24 -38.80 12.53 -1.90
CA ILE A 24 -39.86 12.30 -0.90
C ILE A 24 -40.71 13.55 -0.66
N SER A 25 -40.14 14.74 -0.81
CA SER A 25 -40.76 16.02 -0.44
C SER A 25 -41.89 16.47 -1.33
N GLY A 26 -42.21 15.75 -2.45
CA GLY A 26 -43.33 16.07 -3.36
C GLY A 26 -43.21 17.43 -4.05
N VAL A 27 -42.03 18.07 -4.00
CA VAL A 27 -41.79 19.37 -4.66
C VAL A 27 -41.92 19.23 -6.18
N PRO A 28 -42.57 20.20 -6.87
CA PRO A 28 -42.56 20.24 -8.33
C PRO A 28 -41.13 20.16 -8.85
N LYS A 29 -40.83 19.21 -9.74
CA LYS A 29 -39.49 18.89 -10.26
C LYS A 29 -38.56 18.14 -9.28
N GLY A 30 -39.01 17.70 -8.09
CA GLY A 30 -38.20 16.93 -7.13
C GLY A 30 -37.60 15.66 -7.74
N ARG A 31 -38.35 14.99 -8.64
CA ARG A 31 -37.84 13.81 -9.38
C ARG A 31 -36.65 14.15 -10.29
N SER A 32 -36.67 15.28 -10.99
CA SER A 32 -35.54 15.70 -11.82
C SER A 32 -34.32 16.06 -11.01
N VAL A 33 -34.50 16.74 -9.87
CA VAL A 33 -33.41 17.05 -8.94
C VAL A 33 -32.81 15.78 -8.37
N SER A 34 -33.63 14.81 -7.97
CA SER A 34 -33.16 13.52 -7.45
C SER A 34 -32.32 12.76 -8.50
N VAL A 35 -32.76 12.69 -9.74
CA VAL A 35 -32.00 12.05 -10.82
C VAL A 35 -30.65 12.72 -11.05
N VAL A 36 -30.61 14.07 -11.06
CA VAL A 36 -29.36 14.83 -11.23
C VAL A 36 -28.41 14.55 -10.06
N CYS A 37 -28.89 14.56 -8.82
CA CYS A 37 -28.08 14.25 -7.64
C CYS A 37 -27.54 12.83 -7.68
N LEU A 38 -28.34 11.84 -8.08
CA LEU A 38 -27.90 10.44 -8.20
C LEU A 38 -26.84 10.27 -9.29
N LEU A 39 -27.03 10.91 -10.45
CA LEU A 39 -26.03 10.89 -11.53
C LEU A 39 -24.73 11.58 -11.11
N ALA A 40 -24.82 12.71 -10.40
CA ALA A 40 -23.64 13.39 -9.86
C ALA A 40 -22.90 12.53 -8.82
N THR A 41 -23.64 11.86 -7.93
CA THR A 41 -23.05 10.93 -6.95
C THR A 41 -22.34 9.76 -7.65
N ALA A 42 -23.00 9.15 -8.63
CA ALA A 42 -22.40 8.05 -9.42
C ALA A 42 -21.18 8.52 -10.21
N GLY A 43 -21.24 9.70 -10.84
CA GLY A 43 -20.11 10.28 -11.57
C GLY A 43 -18.92 10.57 -10.68
N LEU A 44 -19.13 11.17 -9.51
CA LEU A 44 -18.07 11.41 -8.51
C LEU A 44 -17.46 10.11 -7.99
N TYR A 45 -18.29 9.10 -7.72
CA TYR A 45 -17.80 7.79 -7.27
C TYR A 45 -16.92 7.11 -8.34
N VAL A 46 -17.34 7.15 -9.60
CA VAL A 46 -16.52 6.61 -10.71
C VAL A 46 -15.24 7.39 -10.89
N LEU A 47 -15.29 8.73 -10.77
CA LEU A 47 -14.10 9.56 -10.89
C LEU A 47 -13.10 9.24 -9.76
N GLU A 48 -13.57 9.11 -8.53
CA GLU A 48 -12.75 8.74 -7.38
C GLU A 48 -12.12 7.36 -7.55
N SER A 49 -12.90 6.37 -7.95
CA SER A 49 -12.40 5.00 -8.15
C SER A 49 -11.42 4.87 -9.32
N ALA A 50 -11.31 5.88 -10.18
CA ALA A 50 -10.37 5.92 -11.30
C ALA A 50 -9.06 6.65 -10.95
N ILE A 51 -9.00 7.36 -9.83
CA ILE A 51 -7.80 8.08 -9.38
C ILE A 51 -7.03 7.17 -8.42
N VAL A 52 -5.93 6.61 -8.90
CA VAL A 52 -4.98 5.89 -8.05
C VAL A 52 -4.17 6.93 -7.28
N THR A 53 -4.19 6.85 -5.96
CA THR A 53 -3.41 7.75 -5.12
C THR A 53 -1.93 7.30 -5.07
N PRO A 54 -0.98 8.23 -4.84
CA PRO A 54 0.43 7.86 -4.67
C PRO A 54 0.65 6.81 -3.57
N GLY A 55 -0.18 6.82 -2.53
CA GLY A 55 -0.14 5.80 -1.47
C GLY A 55 -0.50 4.41 -1.98
N GLU A 56 -1.55 4.30 -2.80
CA GLU A 56 -1.97 3.03 -3.43
C GLU A 56 -0.94 2.53 -4.44
N GLU A 57 -0.24 3.43 -5.13
CA GLU A 57 0.87 3.05 -6.01
C GLU A 57 2.02 2.41 -5.23
N VAL A 58 2.42 2.99 -4.09
CA VAL A 58 3.45 2.42 -3.19
C VAL A 58 2.99 1.07 -2.65
N GLU A 59 1.73 0.94 -2.24
CA GLU A 59 1.15 -0.33 -1.79
C GLU A 59 1.22 -1.39 -2.90
N GLY A 60 0.85 -1.03 -4.13
CA GLY A 60 0.94 -1.90 -5.31
C GLY A 60 2.36 -2.37 -5.60
N GLN A 61 3.35 -1.46 -5.50
CA GLN A 61 4.76 -1.81 -5.68
C GLN A 61 5.27 -2.74 -4.57
N LEU A 62 4.85 -2.51 -3.34
CA LEU A 62 5.22 -3.35 -2.20
C LEU A 62 4.63 -4.77 -2.33
N GLN A 63 3.37 -4.87 -2.80
CA GLN A 63 2.74 -6.16 -3.09
C GLN A 63 3.44 -6.88 -4.25
N THR A 64 3.79 -6.16 -5.31
CA THR A 64 4.54 -6.69 -6.46
C THR A 64 5.89 -7.26 -6.00
N MET A 65 6.59 -6.53 -5.13
CA MET A 65 7.87 -6.99 -4.58
C MET A 65 7.71 -8.24 -3.70
N LEU A 66 6.64 -8.31 -2.88
CA LEU A 66 6.35 -9.48 -2.06
C LEU A 66 6.06 -10.72 -2.93
N ASP A 67 5.27 -10.55 -3.98
CA ASP A 67 4.93 -11.65 -4.90
C ASP A 67 6.16 -12.13 -5.68
N ALA A 68 7.04 -11.20 -6.09
CA ALA A 68 8.33 -11.55 -6.69
C ALA A 68 9.23 -12.33 -5.71
N PHE A 69 9.22 -11.95 -4.43
CA PHE A 69 9.95 -12.65 -3.38
C PHE A 69 9.42 -14.09 -3.17
N ARG A 70 8.10 -14.29 -3.20
CA ARG A 70 7.47 -15.62 -3.07
C ARG A 70 7.90 -16.60 -4.16
N VAL A 71 8.05 -16.10 -5.39
CA VAL A 71 8.44 -16.93 -6.54
C VAL A 71 9.96 -16.95 -6.80
N GLY A 72 10.75 -16.26 -5.96
CA GLY A 72 12.19 -16.20 -6.09
C GLY A 72 12.68 -15.39 -7.30
N ASN A 73 11.88 -14.43 -7.80
CA ASN A 73 12.21 -13.66 -8.99
C ASN A 73 13.05 -12.41 -8.62
N GLN A 74 14.37 -12.61 -8.59
CA GLN A 74 15.35 -11.57 -8.27
C GLN A 74 15.26 -10.35 -9.20
N ASP A 75 15.02 -10.55 -10.49
CA ASP A 75 14.94 -9.43 -11.45
C ASP A 75 13.71 -8.55 -11.19
N ALA A 76 12.59 -9.15 -10.84
CA ALA A 76 11.38 -8.42 -10.47
C ALA A 76 11.58 -7.61 -9.18
N ILE A 77 12.25 -8.18 -8.17
CA ILE A 77 12.61 -7.47 -6.93
C ILE A 77 13.53 -6.29 -7.24
N ASN A 78 14.56 -6.51 -8.06
CA ASN A 78 15.52 -5.46 -8.43
C ASN A 78 14.87 -4.29 -9.16
N ARG A 79 13.81 -4.53 -9.94
CA ARG A 79 13.03 -3.46 -10.57
C ARG A 79 12.28 -2.58 -9.58
N CYS A 80 11.89 -3.12 -8.44
CA CYS A 80 11.23 -2.33 -7.39
C CYS A 80 12.22 -1.49 -6.55
N ILE A 81 13.52 -1.77 -6.63
CA ILE A 81 14.57 -1.10 -5.85
C ILE A 81 15.24 -0.02 -6.71
N ALA A 82 15.45 1.16 -6.14
CA ALA A 82 16.12 2.27 -6.81
C ALA A 82 17.57 1.91 -7.20
N ASP A 83 18.05 2.48 -8.31
CA ASP A 83 19.40 2.21 -8.82
C ASP A 83 20.49 2.71 -7.86
N GLU A 84 20.19 3.76 -7.12
CA GLU A 84 21.06 4.34 -6.09
C GLU A 84 21.21 3.47 -4.82
N SER A 85 20.45 2.36 -4.72
CA SER A 85 20.43 1.49 -3.52
C SER A 85 20.97 0.06 -3.79
N PRO A 86 22.23 -0.09 -4.25
CA PRO A 86 22.79 -1.41 -4.58
C PRO A 86 22.87 -2.36 -3.40
N ARG A 87 23.10 -1.83 -2.19
CA ARG A 87 23.12 -2.65 -0.96
C ARG A 87 21.78 -3.32 -0.65
N LEU A 88 20.66 -2.68 -1.01
CA LEU A 88 19.34 -3.30 -0.84
C LEU A 88 19.15 -4.47 -1.81
N ARG A 89 19.65 -4.37 -3.04
CA ARG A 89 19.63 -5.47 -4.03
C ARG A 89 20.43 -6.67 -3.53
N GLU A 90 21.63 -6.43 -2.98
CA GLU A 90 22.44 -7.48 -2.38
C GLU A 90 21.75 -8.12 -1.17
N THR A 91 21.12 -7.31 -0.32
CA THR A 91 20.37 -7.81 0.85
C THR A 91 19.17 -8.63 0.42
N ALA A 92 18.43 -8.20 -0.60
CA ALA A 92 17.30 -8.94 -1.17
C ALA A 92 17.75 -10.29 -1.77
N ALA A 93 18.89 -10.31 -2.50
CA ALA A 93 19.46 -11.54 -3.04
C ALA A 93 19.82 -12.53 -1.92
N LYS A 94 20.50 -12.07 -0.88
CA LYS A 94 20.81 -12.89 0.30
C LYS A 94 19.55 -13.38 1.01
N GLY A 95 18.52 -12.53 1.09
CA GLY A 95 17.23 -12.92 1.66
C GLY A 95 16.59 -14.08 0.88
N LEU A 96 16.61 -14.04 -0.46
CA LEU A 96 16.10 -15.12 -1.30
C LEU A 96 16.89 -16.43 -1.15
N GLU A 97 18.20 -16.34 -0.95
CA GLU A 97 19.05 -17.53 -0.68
C GLU A 97 18.74 -18.14 0.69
N MET A 98 18.41 -17.31 1.69
CA MET A 98 18.21 -17.74 3.07
C MET A 98 16.83 -18.27 3.35
N VAL A 99 15.77 -17.69 2.74
CA VAL A 99 14.39 -18.00 3.10
C VAL A 99 13.49 -18.05 1.87
N THR A 100 12.48 -18.92 1.95
CA THR A 100 11.37 -19.00 1.01
C THR A 100 10.08 -18.65 1.74
N LEU A 101 9.33 -17.69 1.20
CA LEU A 101 8.03 -17.31 1.76
C LEU A 101 6.96 -18.30 1.33
N THR A 102 6.11 -18.71 2.26
CA THR A 102 4.96 -19.57 1.96
C THR A 102 3.75 -18.72 1.55
N LYS A 103 2.69 -19.37 1.06
CA LYS A 103 1.49 -18.68 0.55
C LYS A 103 0.72 -17.91 1.63
N ASP A 104 0.86 -18.31 2.89
CA ASP A 104 0.21 -17.65 4.04
C ASP A 104 0.96 -16.40 4.52
N PHE A 105 2.15 -16.12 3.98
CA PHE A 105 2.88 -14.90 4.31
C PHE A 105 2.20 -13.69 3.65
N HIS A 106 1.81 -12.70 4.43
CA HIS A 106 1.06 -11.54 3.95
C HIS A 106 1.39 -10.28 4.76
N ILE A 107 1.18 -9.14 4.11
CA ILE A 107 1.31 -7.81 4.72
C ILE A 107 0.03 -7.51 5.50
N LYS A 108 0.20 -6.92 6.67
CA LYS A 108 -0.86 -6.36 7.53
C LYS A 108 -0.47 -4.96 7.97
N ASP A 109 -1.48 -4.22 8.39
CA ASP A 109 -1.31 -2.90 9.02
C ASP A 109 -0.36 -2.00 8.20
N LEU A 110 -0.59 -1.93 6.87
CA LEU A 110 0.17 -1.07 5.98
C LEU A 110 -0.37 0.36 6.07
N GLU A 111 0.53 1.27 6.44
CA GLU A 111 0.27 2.71 6.46
C GLU A 111 1.30 3.38 5.54
N VAL A 112 0.83 4.10 4.53
CA VAL A 112 1.68 4.85 3.62
C VAL A 112 1.44 6.34 3.82
N HIS A 113 2.50 7.07 4.07
CA HIS A 113 2.49 8.52 4.20
C HIS A 113 3.36 9.16 3.12
N VAL A 114 2.73 9.82 2.16
CA VAL A 114 3.44 10.59 1.13
C VAL A 114 3.83 11.93 1.73
N ARG A 115 5.11 12.28 1.63
CA ARG A 115 5.64 13.54 2.16
C ARG A 115 5.14 14.72 1.34
N GLU A 116 5.27 15.93 1.89
CA GLU A 116 4.82 17.17 1.25
C GLU A 116 5.47 17.44 -0.12
N ASP A 117 6.62 16.84 -0.39
CA ASP A 117 7.33 16.94 -1.68
C ASP A 117 6.61 16.17 -2.81
N GLY A 118 5.66 15.29 -2.47
CA GLY A 118 4.96 14.43 -3.42
C GLY A 118 5.85 13.41 -4.14
N GLN A 119 7.14 13.33 -3.75
CA GLN A 119 8.17 12.50 -4.41
C GLN A 119 8.76 11.44 -3.49
N THR A 120 8.47 11.54 -2.20
CA THR A 120 8.96 10.62 -1.18
C THR A 120 7.78 10.08 -0.36
N ALA A 121 7.79 8.80 -0.06
CA ALA A 121 6.80 8.17 0.81
C ALA A 121 7.47 7.31 1.87
N ASP A 122 6.95 7.39 3.08
CA ASP A 122 7.29 6.49 4.18
C ASP A 122 6.17 5.44 4.32
N ALA A 123 6.54 4.17 4.35
CA ALA A 123 5.58 3.11 4.59
C ALA A 123 5.95 2.31 5.84
N HIS A 124 4.98 2.15 6.72
CA HIS A 124 5.07 1.31 7.90
C HIS A 124 4.19 0.09 7.70
N LEU A 125 4.75 -1.08 7.88
CA LEU A 125 3.99 -2.30 7.70
C LEU A 125 4.37 -3.37 8.72
N ARG A 126 3.41 -4.23 8.98
CA ARG A 126 3.62 -5.52 9.63
C ARG A 126 3.43 -6.62 8.59
N ALA A 127 4.25 -7.66 8.68
CA ALA A 127 4.03 -8.85 7.89
C ALA A 127 4.08 -10.07 8.80
N ASN A 128 3.20 -11.02 8.54
CA ASN A 128 3.17 -12.27 9.26
C ASN A 128 2.92 -13.43 8.31
N GLY A 129 3.34 -14.59 8.73
CA GLY A 129 3.16 -15.82 7.96
C GLY A 129 4.24 -16.82 8.28
N THR A 130 4.34 -17.80 7.42
CA THR A 130 5.31 -18.88 7.54
C THR A 130 6.43 -18.65 6.52
N LEU A 131 7.65 -18.88 6.93
CA LEU A 131 8.79 -18.94 6.04
C LEU A 131 9.53 -20.26 6.24
N LYS A 132 10.16 -20.72 5.18
CA LYS A 132 11.04 -21.86 5.18
C LYS A 132 12.49 -21.35 5.11
N VAL A 133 13.29 -21.70 6.10
CA VAL A 133 14.74 -21.42 6.08
C VAL A 133 15.40 -22.47 5.18
N ASN A 134 16.03 -22.02 4.10
CA ASN A 134 16.58 -22.92 3.07
C ASN A 134 17.74 -23.75 3.60
N GLN A 135 18.48 -23.24 4.58
CA GLN A 135 19.51 -24.00 5.31
C GLN A 135 18.86 -24.74 6.49
N GLY A 136 18.72 -26.04 6.37
CA GLY A 136 18.20 -26.90 7.45
C GLY A 136 16.69 -27.23 7.36
N ASP A 137 15.99 -26.77 6.35
CA ASP A 137 14.60 -27.12 6.05
C ASP A 137 13.61 -26.78 7.21
N VAL A 138 13.97 -25.76 8.00
CA VAL A 138 13.20 -25.32 9.16
C VAL A 138 12.04 -24.43 8.71
N ILE A 139 10.82 -24.80 9.09
CA ILE A 139 9.63 -23.98 8.88
C ILE A 139 9.36 -23.18 10.16
N SER A 140 9.27 -21.87 10.04
CA SER A 140 9.06 -20.96 11.16
C SER A 140 7.94 -19.97 10.86
N ARG A 141 7.05 -19.78 11.83
CA ARG A 141 6.08 -18.69 11.79
C ARG A 141 6.73 -17.44 12.33
N VAL A 142 6.62 -16.36 11.56
CA VAL A 142 7.28 -15.10 11.88
C VAL A 142 6.28 -13.94 11.89
N PHE A 143 6.59 -12.97 12.75
CA PHE A 143 5.94 -11.68 12.85
C PHE A 143 7.02 -10.64 12.66
N THR A 144 6.85 -9.78 11.69
CA THR A 144 7.86 -8.77 11.36
C THR A 144 7.23 -7.39 11.27
N ARG A 145 8.01 -6.38 11.63
CA ARG A 145 7.65 -4.98 11.47
C ARG A 145 8.72 -4.29 10.65
N TRP A 146 8.28 -3.50 9.68
CA TRP A 146 9.16 -2.86 8.73
C TRP A 146 8.79 -1.39 8.58
N GLN A 147 9.81 -0.60 8.35
CA GLN A 147 9.71 0.77 7.87
C GLN A 147 10.48 0.85 6.56
N THR A 148 9.85 1.42 5.55
CA THR A 148 10.43 1.53 4.21
C THR A 148 10.29 2.94 3.70
N VAL A 149 11.28 3.40 2.93
CA VAL A 149 11.23 4.70 2.25
C VAL A 149 11.22 4.47 0.76
N TRP A 150 10.29 5.13 0.10
CA TRP A 150 10.07 5.05 -1.33
C TRP A 150 10.30 6.41 -1.98
N LYS A 151 10.78 6.41 -3.22
CA LYS A 151 11.01 7.61 -4.02
C LYS A 151 10.36 7.45 -5.39
N HIS A 152 9.69 8.49 -5.83
CA HIS A 152 9.10 8.53 -7.17
C HIS A 152 10.20 8.78 -8.21
N VAL A 153 10.43 7.82 -9.10
CA VAL A 153 11.46 7.89 -10.14
C VAL A 153 10.80 7.68 -11.50
N GLY A 154 10.73 8.76 -12.30
CA GLY A 154 9.98 8.73 -13.55
C GLY A 154 8.49 8.58 -13.31
N THR A 155 7.93 7.41 -13.61
CA THR A 155 6.51 7.08 -13.43
C THR A 155 6.26 6.02 -12.37
N GLU A 156 7.30 5.60 -11.62
CA GLU A 156 7.18 4.48 -10.68
C GLU A 156 7.79 4.83 -9.33
N TRP A 157 7.20 4.26 -8.27
CA TRP A 157 7.79 4.30 -6.95
C TRP A 157 8.86 3.22 -6.81
N LYS A 158 10.04 3.61 -6.32
CA LYS A 158 11.20 2.75 -6.08
C LYS A 158 11.59 2.76 -4.61
N LEU A 159 11.89 1.58 -4.08
CA LEU A 159 12.37 1.39 -2.73
C LEU A 159 13.81 1.92 -2.60
N VAL A 160 14.04 2.83 -1.65
CA VAL A 160 15.37 3.40 -1.39
C VAL A 160 15.95 2.98 -0.05
N GLU A 161 15.09 2.70 0.94
CA GLU A 161 15.53 2.32 2.28
C GLU A 161 14.57 1.31 2.91
N VAL A 162 15.12 0.36 3.66
CA VAL A 162 14.38 -0.62 4.45
C VAL A 162 15.00 -0.71 5.83
N ARG A 163 14.17 -0.62 6.86
CA ARG A 163 14.53 -0.89 8.25
C ARG A 163 13.61 -1.98 8.80
N ARG A 164 14.20 -2.97 9.41
CA ARG A 164 13.45 -3.96 10.17
C ARG A 164 13.37 -3.52 11.62
N LEU A 165 12.19 -3.58 12.19
CA LEU A 165 11.94 -3.21 13.57
C LEU A 165 11.54 -4.43 14.38
N ASP A 166 11.93 -4.44 15.65
CA ASP A 166 11.41 -5.41 16.60
C ASP A 166 9.89 -5.26 16.72
N PRO A 167 9.12 -6.34 16.54
CA PRO A 167 7.66 -6.26 16.56
C PRO A 167 7.08 -5.86 17.92
N VAL A 168 7.84 -6.00 19.00
CA VAL A 168 7.38 -5.72 20.38
C VAL A 168 7.77 -4.32 20.82
N ASN A 169 9.07 -3.99 20.75
CA ASN A 169 9.60 -2.73 21.28
C ASN A 169 9.87 -1.66 20.21
N GLY A 170 9.80 -2.01 18.93
CA GLY A 170 10.00 -1.08 17.81
C GLY A 170 11.44 -0.64 17.57
N GLN A 171 12.42 -1.24 18.26
CA GLN A 171 13.83 -0.94 18.04
C GLN A 171 14.31 -1.50 16.70
N GLU A 172 15.24 -0.81 16.06
CA GLU A 172 15.83 -1.27 14.81
C GLU A 172 16.65 -2.53 15.02
N MET A 173 16.48 -3.48 14.09
CA MET A 173 17.18 -4.76 14.06
C MET A 173 17.89 -4.95 12.73
N GLY A 174 18.89 -5.83 12.69
CA GLY A 174 19.47 -6.27 11.41
C GLY A 174 18.42 -6.93 10.52
N ILE A 175 18.42 -6.59 9.23
CA ILE A 175 17.40 -7.10 8.27
C ILE A 175 17.39 -8.63 8.23
N LEU A 176 18.56 -9.26 8.30
CA LEU A 176 18.77 -10.71 8.21
C LEU A 176 19.04 -11.38 9.59
N GLU A 177 18.87 -10.66 10.70
CA GLU A 177 19.03 -11.25 12.01
C GLU A 177 17.87 -12.20 12.35
N ALA A 178 18.22 -13.43 12.76
CA ALA A 178 17.26 -14.36 13.33
C ALA A 178 17.15 -14.10 14.86
N ARG A 179 15.93 -14.19 15.41
CA ARG A 179 15.68 -14.23 16.83
C ARG A 179 15.18 -15.60 17.20
#